data_c8658c38964716538507fa339e8c469f
#
_entry.id   c8658c38964716538507fa339e8c469f
#
_cell.length_a   1.000
_cell.length_b   1.000
_cell.length_c   1.000
_cell.angle_alpha   90.00
_cell.angle_beta   90.00
_cell.angle_gamma   90.00
#
_symmetry.space_group_name_H-M   'P 1'
#
loop_
_entity.id
_entity.type
_entity.pdbx_description
1 polymer ?
#
loop_
_entity_poly.entity_id
_entity_poly.type
_entity_poly.pdbx_seq_one_letter_code
_entity_poly.pdbx_strand_id
1 'polypeptide(L)'
;FRRPPVHLSIHNPSSIQGERNRTTICIRVPSDAGAELETVVLTQLPNPDQWDWGKRPPQVYKGSYALRGGVSAGFATSSFSTAGPELKINLNPPVPPGEQVNIVFRSFNPDEGIYQWATRLIPSGSDALASEGPTLRLHVYRNDTFR
;
A
#
# COMPACT_ATOMS: atom_id res chain seq x y z
N PHE A 1 16.29 -6.94 6.77
CA PHE A 1 16.30 -7.81 5.58
C PHE A 1 17.70 -8.02 5.06
N ARG A 2 18.01 -9.25 4.68
CA ARG A 2 19.24 -9.55 3.93
C ARG A 2 19.07 -9.03 2.49
N ARG A 3 17.87 -9.18 1.95
CA ARG A 3 17.46 -8.63 0.65
C ARG A 3 16.08 -8.00 0.83
N PRO A 4 15.97 -6.66 0.84
CA PRO A 4 14.68 -6.00 1.07
C PRO A 4 13.74 -6.19 -0.11
N PRO A 5 12.41 -6.19 0.16
CA PRO A 5 11.42 -6.20 -0.90
C PRO A 5 11.53 -4.95 -1.76
N VAL A 6 11.81 -5.12 -3.05
CA VAL A 6 11.87 -4.02 -4.02
C VAL A 6 10.73 -4.07 -5.03
N HIS A 7 9.93 -5.15 -5.01
CA HIS A 7 8.76 -5.30 -5.87
C HIS A 7 7.52 -4.83 -5.13
N LEU A 8 7.34 -3.51 -5.11
CA LEU A 8 6.13 -2.88 -4.64
C LEU A 8 5.47 -2.16 -5.80
N SER A 9 4.15 -2.29 -5.87
CA SER A 9 3.35 -1.52 -6.81
C SER A 9 2.05 -1.10 -6.17
N ILE A 10 1.42 -0.08 -6.74
CA ILE A 10 0.13 0.40 -6.31
C ILE A 10 -0.81 0.44 -7.51
N HIS A 11 -2.02 -0.07 -7.33
CA HIS A 11 -3.04 -0.15 -8.37
C HIS A 11 -4.32 0.50 -7.90
N ASN A 12 -4.99 1.18 -8.82
CA ASN A 12 -6.28 1.78 -8.56
C ASN A 12 -7.14 1.59 -9.82
N PRO A 13 -8.23 0.79 -9.75
CA PRO A 13 -9.06 0.51 -10.93
C PRO A 13 -9.73 1.74 -11.54
N SER A 14 -10.01 2.75 -10.71
CA SER A 14 -10.56 4.02 -11.18
C SER A 14 -9.58 5.14 -10.96
N SER A 15 -9.28 5.91 -12.02
CA SER A 15 -8.38 7.04 -11.97
C SER A 15 -9.11 8.40 -12.07
N ILE A 16 -10.42 8.42 -11.87
CA ILE A 16 -11.23 9.65 -11.96
C ILE A 16 -11.53 10.18 -10.56
N GLN A 17 -11.36 11.50 -10.36
CA GLN A 17 -11.61 12.12 -9.07
C GLN A 17 -13.04 11.87 -8.59
N GLY A 18 -13.21 11.67 -7.29
CA GLY A 18 -14.51 11.46 -6.64
C GLY A 18 -15.10 10.08 -6.83
N GLU A 19 -14.58 9.25 -7.72
CA GLU A 19 -15.08 7.89 -7.90
C GLU A 19 -14.60 6.96 -6.81
N ARG A 20 -15.35 5.90 -6.57
CA ARG A 20 -14.94 4.85 -5.65
C ARG A 20 -13.68 4.18 -6.16
N ASN A 21 -12.78 3.86 -5.25
CA ASN A 21 -11.56 3.15 -5.57
C ASN A 21 -11.42 1.86 -4.76
N ARG A 22 -10.52 1.02 -5.25
CA ARG A 22 -10.06 -0.18 -4.58
C ARG A 22 -8.53 -0.16 -4.64
N THR A 23 -7.95 0.79 -3.93
CA THR A 23 -6.51 1.01 -3.94
C THR A 23 -5.79 -0.20 -3.36
N THR A 24 -4.95 -0.83 -4.16
CA THR A 24 -4.28 -2.07 -3.80
C THR A 24 -2.78 -1.88 -3.84
N ILE A 25 -2.12 -2.21 -2.75
CA ILE A 25 -0.67 -2.23 -2.63
C ILE A 25 -0.21 -3.67 -2.77
N CYS A 26 0.58 -3.96 -3.80
CA CYS A 26 1.09 -5.29 -4.06
C CYS A 26 2.55 -5.35 -3.62
N ILE A 27 2.89 -6.35 -2.81
CA ILE A 27 4.23 -6.50 -2.27
C ILE A 27 4.68 -7.95 -2.48
N ARG A 28 5.85 -8.10 -3.07
CA ARG A 28 6.51 -9.39 -3.19
C ARG A 28 7.74 -9.42 -2.31
N VAL A 29 7.79 -10.36 -1.37
CA VAL A 29 8.96 -10.57 -0.51
C VAL A 29 9.86 -11.60 -1.18
N PRO A 30 11.13 -11.24 -1.49
CA PRO A 30 12.05 -12.19 -2.13
C PRO A 30 12.25 -13.45 -1.30
N SER A 31 12.48 -14.59 -1.94
CA SER A 31 12.73 -15.85 -1.25
C SER A 31 13.99 -15.81 -0.38
N ASP A 32 14.94 -14.95 -0.74
CA ASP A 32 16.19 -14.74 -0.02
C ASP A 32 16.19 -13.48 0.86
N ALA A 33 15.00 -12.98 1.23
CA ALA A 33 14.86 -11.77 2.04
C ALA A 33 15.49 -11.90 3.43
N GLY A 34 15.54 -13.12 3.97
CA GLY A 34 16.15 -13.37 5.28
C GLY A 34 15.30 -12.97 6.47
N ALA A 35 14.11 -12.42 6.24
CA ALA A 35 13.16 -12.05 7.27
C ALA A 35 11.76 -11.91 6.66
N GLU A 36 10.74 -11.99 7.52
CA GLU A 36 9.35 -11.74 7.13
C GLU A 36 9.07 -10.24 7.14
N LEU A 37 8.14 -9.81 6.30
CA LEU A 37 7.69 -8.41 6.27
C LEU A 37 6.54 -8.22 7.25
N GLU A 38 6.71 -7.34 8.24
CA GLU A 38 5.71 -7.08 9.26
C GLU A 38 4.99 -5.74 9.06
N THR A 39 5.72 -4.69 8.72
CA THR A 39 5.16 -3.35 8.65
C THR A 39 5.55 -2.65 7.35
N VAL A 40 4.57 -1.97 6.77
CA VAL A 40 4.74 -1.12 5.59
C VAL A 40 4.35 0.29 5.96
N VAL A 41 5.22 1.24 5.68
CA VAL A 41 4.96 2.66 5.93
C VAL A 41 4.99 3.41 4.62
N LEU A 42 3.88 4.11 4.32
CA LEU A 42 3.78 4.99 3.16
C LEU A 42 3.69 6.43 3.62
N THR A 43 4.62 7.24 3.16
CA THR A 43 4.62 8.68 3.44
C THR A 43 4.30 9.42 2.16
N GLN A 44 3.16 10.11 2.13
CA GLN A 44 2.75 10.86 0.96
C GLN A 44 3.68 12.07 0.76
N LEU A 45 4.18 12.21 -0.45
CA LEU A 45 4.97 13.39 -0.83
C LEU A 45 4.05 14.61 -0.96
N PRO A 46 4.59 15.84 -0.82
CA PRO A 46 3.75 17.05 -0.82
C PRO A 46 2.78 17.12 -1.99
N ASN A 47 1.52 17.39 -1.68
CA ASN A 47 0.44 17.50 -2.64
C ASN A 47 -0.67 18.37 -2.01
N PRO A 48 -1.42 19.16 -2.80
CA PRO A 48 -2.51 19.97 -2.25
C PRO A 48 -3.60 19.17 -1.56
N ASP A 49 -3.80 17.90 -1.95
CA ASP A 49 -4.78 17.03 -1.33
C ASP A 49 -4.10 15.78 -0.76
N GLN A 50 -4.80 15.09 0.14
CA GLN A 50 -4.32 13.86 0.74
C GLN A 50 -5.09 12.67 0.17
N TRP A 51 -4.38 11.54 -0.02
CA TRP A 51 -5.02 10.29 -0.41
C TRP A 51 -5.90 9.81 0.74
N ASP A 52 -7.12 9.42 0.42
CA ASP A 52 -8.06 8.85 1.37
C ASP A 52 -7.92 7.32 1.37
N TRP A 53 -7.50 6.77 2.49
CA TRP A 53 -7.32 5.33 2.67
C TRP A 53 -8.57 4.66 3.23
N GLY A 54 -9.64 5.42 3.47
CA GLY A 54 -10.88 4.92 4.03
C GLY A 54 -10.83 4.76 5.54
N LYS A 55 -11.95 4.36 6.10
CA LYS A 55 -12.13 4.22 7.55
C LYS A 55 -12.04 2.76 8.02
N ARG A 56 -12.12 1.81 7.09
CA ARG A 56 -12.08 0.38 7.41
C ARG A 56 -10.67 -0.15 7.36
N PRO A 57 -10.34 -1.17 8.18
CA PRO A 57 -9.07 -1.86 8.05
C PRO A 57 -8.92 -2.45 6.65
N PRO A 58 -7.71 -2.46 6.10
CA PRO A 58 -7.47 -3.07 4.79
C PRO A 58 -7.64 -4.58 4.84
N GLN A 59 -7.95 -5.16 3.70
CA GLN A 59 -7.98 -6.60 3.50
C GLN A 59 -6.67 -7.06 2.87
N VAL A 60 -6.20 -8.25 3.24
CA VAL A 60 -4.94 -8.80 2.74
C VAL A 60 -5.24 -10.11 2.01
N TYR A 61 -4.75 -10.20 0.79
CA TYR A 61 -4.91 -11.38 -0.06
C TYR A 61 -3.57 -11.89 -0.55
N LYS A 62 -3.46 -13.21 -0.78
CA LYS A 62 -2.26 -13.83 -1.33
C LYS A 62 -2.26 -13.78 -2.85
N GLY A 63 -1.05 -13.81 -3.42
CA GLY A 63 -0.83 -14.03 -4.85
C GLY A 63 -0.74 -12.77 -5.67
N SER A 64 -0.93 -12.92 -6.98
CA SER A 64 -0.86 -11.81 -7.93
C SER A 64 -2.01 -10.84 -7.75
N TYR A 65 -1.82 -9.61 -8.19
CA TYR A 65 -2.89 -8.62 -8.19
C TYR A 65 -4.13 -9.15 -8.91
N ALA A 66 -5.27 -9.01 -8.27
CA ALA A 66 -6.57 -9.33 -8.83
C ALA A 66 -7.54 -8.18 -8.56
N LEU A 67 -8.40 -7.90 -9.53
CA LEU A 67 -9.40 -6.84 -9.40
C LEU A 67 -10.39 -7.13 -8.29
N ARG A 68 -10.63 -8.40 -8.01
CA ARG A 68 -11.53 -8.88 -6.95
C ARG A 68 -10.80 -9.88 -6.10
N GLY A 69 -10.83 -9.69 -4.79
CA GLY A 69 -10.42 -10.60 -3.76
C GLY A 69 -9.39 -11.68 -4.11
N GLY A 70 -9.39 -12.72 -3.34
CA GLY A 70 -8.46 -13.84 -3.47
C GLY A 70 -8.44 -14.61 -2.19
N VAL A 71 -7.41 -15.43 -2.02
CA VAL A 71 -7.22 -16.18 -0.77
C VAL A 71 -6.74 -15.22 0.31
N SER A 72 -7.45 -15.17 1.43
CA SER A 72 -7.06 -14.32 2.56
C SER A 72 -5.66 -14.70 3.08
N ALA A 73 -4.85 -13.68 3.32
CA ALA A 73 -3.49 -13.86 3.86
C ALA A 73 -3.39 -13.41 5.32
N GLY A 74 -4.52 -13.23 6.01
CA GLY A 74 -4.54 -12.78 7.39
C GLY A 74 -5.16 -11.41 7.53
N PHE A 75 -4.68 -10.65 8.51
CA PHE A 75 -5.25 -9.35 8.87
C PHE A 75 -4.20 -8.25 8.72
N ALA A 76 -4.68 -7.04 8.52
CA ALA A 76 -3.83 -5.87 8.61
C ALA A 76 -4.55 -4.81 9.46
N THR A 77 -3.78 -4.10 10.25
CA THR A 77 -4.24 -2.90 10.92
C THR A 77 -3.54 -1.71 10.29
N SER A 78 -4.24 -0.60 10.16
CA SER A 78 -3.65 0.61 9.61
C SER A 78 -3.89 1.78 10.54
N SER A 79 -2.92 2.68 10.61
CA SER A 79 -3.04 3.94 11.30
C SER A 79 -2.54 5.05 10.40
N PHE A 80 -3.25 6.16 10.38
CA PHE A 80 -2.92 7.32 9.57
C PHE A 80 -2.62 8.51 10.46
N SER A 81 -1.47 9.13 10.25
CA SER A 81 -1.08 10.35 10.95
C SER A 81 -1.26 11.55 10.02
N THR A 82 -2.07 12.52 10.46
CA THR A 82 -2.29 13.76 9.69
C THR A 82 -1.19 14.80 9.94
N ALA A 83 -0.41 14.63 11.00
CA ALA A 83 0.68 15.54 11.33
C ALA A 83 1.86 15.43 10.34
N GLY A 84 2.07 14.25 9.78
CA GLY A 84 2.93 14.05 8.63
C GLY A 84 2.27 12.95 7.83
N PRO A 85 1.80 13.14 6.60
CA PRO A 85 0.85 12.26 5.93
C PRO A 85 1.39 10.84 5.74
N GLU A 86 1.37 10.08 6.80
CA GLU A 86 1.99 8.77 6.92
C GLU A 86 0.92 7.72 7.21
N LEU A 87 0.90 6.69 6.38
CA LEU A 87 0.09 5.50 6.58
C LEU A 87 1.00 4.36 7.04
N LYS A 88 0.71 3.82 8.22
CA LYS A 88 1.44 2.66 8.76
C LYS A 88 0.52 1.44 8.72
N ILE A 89 0.99 0.37 8.08
CA ILE A 89 0.24 -0.88 7.91
C ILE A 89 0.99 -1.99 8.63
N ASN A 90 0.34 -2.61 9.59
CA ASN A 90 0.88 -3.78 10.30
C ASN A 90 0.20 -5.05 9.78
N LEU A 91 0.99 -6.02 9.35
CA LEU A 91 0.54 -7.28 8.78
C LEU A 91 0.57 -8.40 9.83
N ASN A 92 -0.52 -9.14 9.95
CA ASN A 92 -0.63 -10.26 10.86
C ASN A 92 -1.32 -11.45 10.16
N PRO A 93 -0.62 -12.54 9.87
CA PRO A 93 0.81 -12.75 10.18
C PRO A 93 1.74 -11.95 9.25
N PRO A 94 3.01 -11.75 9.64
CA PRO A 94 4.02 -11.19 8.75
C PRO A 94 4.13 -12.02 7.46
N VAL A 95 4.52 -11.37 6.38
CA VAL A 95 4.62 -12.03 5.06
C VAL A 95 5.95 -12.77 4.96
N PRO A 96 5.92 -14.10 4.79
CA PRO A 96 7.17 -14.87 4.70
C PRO A 96 7.90 -14.64 3.37
N PRO A 97 9.22 -14.89 3.37
CA PRO A 97 9.99 -14.84 2.12
C PRO A 97 9.38 -15.75 1.04
N GLY A 98 9.41 -15.25 -0.18
CA GLY A 98 8.88 -15.97 -1.34
C GLY A 98 7.40 -15.74 -1.62
N GLU A 99 6.67 -15.08 -0.72
CA GLU A 99 5.25 -14.82 -0.89
C GLU A 99 4.98 -13.41 -1.41
N GLN A 100 3.85 -13.27 -2.08
CA GLN A 100 3.30 -12.00 -2.54
C GLN A 100 1.93 -11.78 -1.90
N VAL A 101 1.67 -10.55 -1.47
CA VAL A 101 0.38 -10.16 -0.91
C VAL A 101 -0.13 -8.89 -1.55
N ASN A 102 -1.45 -8.72 -1.50
CA ASN A 102 -2.15 -7.54 -1.95
C ASN A 102 -2.92 -6.96 -0.77
N ILE A 103 -2.65 -5.71 -0.45
CA ILE A 103 -3.30 -4.98 0.64
C ILE A 103 -4.30 -4.03 0.02
N VAL A 104 -5.58 -4.24 0.30
CA VAL A 104 -6.69 -3.57 -0.39
C VAL A 104 -7.37 -2.58 0.54
N PHE A 105 -7.41 -1.33 0.10
CA PHE A 105 -8.14 -0.24 0.75
C PHE A 105 -9.33 0.16 -0.13
N ARG A 106 -10.43 0.58 0.49
CA ARG A 106 -11.62 1.03 -0.21
C ARG A 106 -12.01 2.42 0.26
N SER A 107 -12.12 3.33 -0.67
CA SER A 107 -12.40 4.73 -0.40
C SER A 107 -12.87 5.43 -1.68
N PHE A 108 -12.67 6.73 -1.75
CA PHE A 108 -12.97 7.56 -2.91
C PHE A 108 -11.70 8.26 -3.37
N ASN A 109 -11.55 8.44 -4.68
CA ASN A 109 -10.43 9.17 -5.22
C ASN A 109 -10.47 10.63 -4.76
N PRO A 110 -9.32 11.20 -4.37
CA PRO A 110 -9.21 12.61 -4.05
C PRO A 110 -9.28 13.48 -5.32
N ASP A 111 -8.99 14.77 -5.19
CA ASP A 111 -8.94 15.69 -6.29
C ASP A 111 -7.88 15.31 -7.33
N GLU A 112 -8.03 15.81 -8.55
CA GLU A 112 -7.06 15.53 -9.61
C GLU A 112 -5.64 15.89 -9.19
N GLY A 113 -4.68 15.10 -9.62
CA GLY A 113 -3.28 15.31 -9.29
C GLY A 113 -2.46 14.04 -9.41
N ILE A 114 -1.19 14.19 -9.15
CA ILE A 114 -0.25 13.08 -9.10
C ILE A 114 0.11 12.85 -7.65
N TYR A 115 -0.21 11.66 -7.17
CA TYR A 115 0.03 11.25 -5.79
C TYR A 115 1.22 10.31 -5.74
N GLN A 116 2.16 10.58 -4.86
CA GLN A 116 3.37 9.77 -4.71
C GLN A 116 3.62 9.48 -3.23
N TRP A 117 4.22 8.33 -2.97
CA TRP A 117 4.54 7.90 -1.61
C TRP A 117 5.95 7.35 -1.56
N ALA A 118 6.71 7.82 -0.58
CA ALA A 118 7.92 7.14 -0.15
C ALA A 118 7.51 5.93 0.68
N THR A 119 8.24 4.82 0.53
CA THR A 119 7.91 3.58 1.22
C THR A 119 9.04 3.16 2.15
N ARG A 120 8.67 2.62 3.30
CA ARG A 120 9.58 1.96 4.22
C ARG A 120 9.01 0.59 4.58
N LEU A 121 9.89 -0.38 4.65
CA LEU A 121 9.55 -1.77 4.90
C LEU A 121 10.29 -2.23 6.15
N ILE A 122 9.54 -2.73 7.13
CA ILE A 122 10.09 -3.11 8.43
C ILE A 122 9.89 -4.61 8.59
N PRO A 123 11.00 -5.38 8.71
CA PRO A 123 10.88 -6.82 8.95
C PRO A 123 10.42 -7.12 10.37
N SER A 124 9.94 -8.33 10.59
CA SER A 124 9.63 -8.80 11.94
C SER A 124 10.91 -9.03 12.73
N GLY A 125 10.80 -8.88 14.04
CA GLY A 125 11.91 -9.09 14.96
C GLY A 125 12.24 -7.85 15.80
N SER A 126 12.85 -8.06 16.97
CA SER A 126 13.16 -6.99 17.92
C SER A 126 14.29 -6.07 17.42
N ASP A 127 15.19 -6.58 16.59
CA ASP A 127 16.34 -5.83 16.05
C ASP A 127 16.09 -5.42 14.58
N ALA A 128 14.84 -5.25 14.22
CA ALA A 128 14.45 -4.98 12.84
C ALA A 128 14.87 -3.58 12.40
N LEU A 129 15.63 -3.52 11.29
CA LEU A 129 16.01 -2.27 10.65
C LEU A 129 15.08 -2.04 9.44
N ALA A 130 14.52 -0.85 9.35
CA ALA A 130 13.70 -0.46 8.23
C ALA A 130 14.53 -0.37 6.94
N SER A 131 13.95 -0.79 5.84
CA SER A 131 14.52 -0.64 4.50
C SER A 131 13.63 0.28 3.67
N GLU A 132 14.24 1.12 2.86
CA GLU A 132 13.49 1.94 1.91
C GLU A 132 13.10 1.13 0.68
N GLY A 133 11.86 1.30 0.24
CA GLY A 133 11.35 0.70 -0.97
C GLY A 133 11.22 1.71 -2.11
N PRO A 134 10.66 1.29 -3.24
CA PRO A 134 10.44 2.18 -4.37
C PRO A 134 9.36 3.22 -4.05
N THR A 135 9.42 4.36 -4.73
CA THR A 135 8.37 5.37 -4.68
C THR A 135 7.16 4.86 -5.45
N LEU A 136 6.00 4.90 -4.82
CA LEU A 136 4.74 4.56 -5.45
C LEU A 136 4.08 5.80 -6.03
N ARG A 137 3.31 5.63 -7.12
CA ARG A 137 2.69 6.75 -7.82
C ARG A 137 1.34 6.36 -8.39
N LEU A 138 0.35 7.25 -8.18
CA LEU A 138 -0.97 7.17 -8.81
C LEU A 138 -1.32 8.54 -9.41
N HIS A 139 -2.01 8.51 -10.52
CA HIS A 139 -2.53 9.71 -11.16
C HIS A 139 -4.06 9.70 -11.08
N VAL A 140 -4.62 10.81 -10.60
CA VAL A 140 -6.07 11.04 -10.57
C VAL A 140 -6.39 12.12 -11.57
N TYR A 141 -7.33 11.84 -12.46
CA TYR A 141 -7.74 12.73 -13.52
C TYR A 141 -9.02 13.47 -13.16
N ARG A 142 -9.21 14.63 -13.78
CA ARG A 142 -10.43 15.40 -13.62
C ARG A 142 -11.63 14.62 -14.14
N ASN A 143 -12.78 14.83 -13.49
CA ASN A 143 -14.04 14.31 -13.97
C ASN A 143 -14.60 15.23 -15.08
N ASP A 144 -14.43 14.83 -16.34
CA ASP A 144 -14.86 15.57 -17.53
C ASP A 144 -16.18 15.04 -18.08
N THR A 145 -17.12 14.67 -17.22
CA THR A 145 -18.41 14.13 -17.66
C THR A 145 -19.30 15.15 -18.36
N PHE A 146 -19.00 16.44 -18.21
CA PHE A 146 -19.77 17.51 -18.84
C PHE A 146 -18.97 18.12 -19.99
N ARG A 147 -19.51 17.99 -21.16
CA ARG A 147 -18.93 18.54 -22.37
C ARG A 147 -19.99 19.15 -23.23
#